data_6b346c9c611dbca62489f56eb92d6725
#
_entry.id   6b346c9c611dbca62489f56eb92d6725
#
_cell.length_a   1.000
_cell.length_b   1.000
_cell.length_c   1.000
_cell.angle_alpha   90.00
_cell.angle_beta   90.00
_cell.angle_gamma   90.00
#
_symmetry.space_group_name_H-M   'P 1'
#
loop_
_entity.id
_entity.type
_entity.pdbx_description
1 polymer ?
#
loop_
_entity_poly.entity_id
_entity_poly.type
_entity_poly.pdbx_seq_one_letter_code
_entity_poly.pdbx_strand_id
1 'polypeptide(L)'
;MKNFLITFIIILIPIKSFGLIEVDITRGNLNPLPIAVSPLSIDEDSRKNFQNILKKKNVGSEISLIVENNLRISGLFNPLNKDAFLQAPDIANLKPRFEDWNLIKAQALITGKVSYVDEKLRVEFRLWMFLQVKK
;
A
#
# COMPACT_ATOMS: atom_id res chain seq x y z
N MET A 1 -16.26 13.01 -53.98
CA MET A 1 -15.85 11.60 -53.77
C MET A 1 -14.52 11.44 -53.03
N LYS A 2 -13.52 12.22 -53.37
CA LYS A 2 -12.17 12.14 -52.72
C LYS A 2 -12.22 12.40 -51.20
N ASN A 3 -13.00 13.39 -50.73
CA ASN A 3 -13.13 13.69 -49.30
C ASN A 3 -13.94 12.66 -48.53
N PHE A 4 -14.91 12.00 -49.18
CA PHE A 4 -15.69 10.92 -48.59
C PHE A 4 -14.83 9.68 -48.31
N LEU A 5 -13.89 9.38 -49.23
CA LEU A 5 -12.97 8.25 -49.09
C LEU A 5 -11.99 8.47 -47.92
N ILE A 6 -11.52 9.70 -47.71
CA ILE A 6 -10.61 10.05 -46.60
C ILE A 6 -11.32 9.94 -45.26
N THR A 7 -12.57 10.39 -45.16
CA THR A 7 -13.37 10.26 -43.92
C THR A 7 -13.65 8.79 -43.58
N PHE A 8 -13.87 7.95 -44.59
CA PHE A 8 -14.11 6.51 -44.39
C PHE A 8 -12.87 5.77 -43.88
N ILE A 9 -11.66 6.17 -44.34
CA ILE A 9 -10.39 5.59 -43.88
C ILE A 9 -10.08 5.93 -42.43
N ILE A 10 -10.43 7.15 -41.96
CA ILE A 10 -10.19 7.57 -40.57
C ILE A 10 -11.04 6.77 -39.56
N ILE A 11 -12.23 6.33 -39.95
CA ILE A 11 -13.14 5.54 -39.11
C ILE A 11 -12.65 4.09 -38.92
N LEU A 12 -11.81 3.61 -39.82
CA LEU A 12 -11.26 2.25 -39.79
C LEU A 12 -10.00 2.06 -38.95
N ILE A 13 -9.51 3.12 -38.28
CA ILE A 13 -8.32 3.00 -37.41
C ILE A 13 -8.73 2.30 -36.11
N PRO A 14 -8.25 1.07 -35.84
CA PRO A 14 -8.58 0.37 -34.61
C PRO A 14 -7.94 1.11 -33.44
N ILE A 15 -8.74 1.69 -32.55
CA ILE A 15 -8.29 2.22 -31.27
C ILE A 15 -7.88 1.01 -30.45
N LYS A 16 -6.58 0.84 -30.23
CA LYS A 16 -6.08 -0.20 -29.32
C LYS A 16 -6.60 0.13 -27.93
N SER A 17 -7.66 -0.55 -27.50
CA SER A 17 -8.09 -0.58 -26.11
C SER A 17 -6.99 -1.26 -25.31
N PHE A 18 -6.36 -0.52 -24.40
CA PHE A 18 -5.46 -1.11 -23.42
C PHE A 18 -6.29 -2.02 -22.52
N GLY A 19 -6.02 -3.32 -22.65
CA GLY A 19 -6.81 -4.37 -22.06
C GLY A 19 -6.90 -4.26 -20.55
N LEU A 20 -8.06 -4.63 -20.05
CA LEU A 20 -8.30 -5.01 -18.67
C LEU A 20 -7.16 -5.91 -18.15
N ILE A 21 -6.73 -5.64 -16.93
CA ILE A 21 -5.93 -6.61 -16.17
C ILE A 21 -6.86 -7.79 -15.91
N GLU A 22 -6.70 -8.85 -16.67
CA GLU A 22 -7.41 -10.11 -16.46
C GLU A 22 -6.79 -10.78 -15.23
N VAL A 23 -7.45 -10.67 -14.09
CA VAL A 23 -7.11 -11.45 -12.90
C VAL A 23 -7.65 -12.85 -13.09
N ASP A 24 -6.82 -13.77 -13.56
CA ASP A 24 -7.17 -15.18 -13.66
C ASP A 24 -7.25 -15.80 -12.25
N ILE A 25 -8.47 -15.86 -11.72
CA ILE A 25 -8.78 -16.42 -10.39
C ILE A 25 -8.81 -17.97 -10.41
N THR A 26 -8.66 -18.59 -11.57
CA THR A 26 -8.86 -20.04 -11.75
C THR A 26 -7.65 -20.89 -11.43
N ARG A 27 -6.47 -20.31 -11.21
CA ARG A 27 -5.29 -21.05 -10.80
C ARG A 27 -5.08 -20.91 -9.30
N GLY A 28 -5.47 -21.93 -8.55
CA GLY A 28 -5.34 -22.05 -7.09
C GLY A 28 -3.90 -22.09 -6.52
N ASN A 29 -3.00 -21.32 -7.11
CA ASN A 29 -1.63 -21.13 -6.63
C ASN A 29 -1.27 -19.63 -6.71
N LEU A 30 -2.10 -18.80 -6.08
CA LEU A 30 -1.76 -17.39 -5.86
C LEU A 30 -0.56 -17.37 -4.90
N ASN A 31 0.59 -16.99 -5.42
CA ASN A 31 1.74 -16.70 -4.56
C ASN A 31 1.44 -15.38 -3.85
N PRO A 32 1.13 -15.38 -2.53
CA PRO A 32 0.70 -14.17 -1.84
C PRO A 32 1.75 -13.06 -1.97
N LEU A 33 1.32 -11.85 -2.27
CA LEU A 33 2.20 -10.71 -2.50
C LEU A 33 2.93 -10.33 -1.20
N PRO A 34 4.29 -10.36 -1.16
CA PRO A 34 5.05 -9.94 0.01
C PRO A 34 4.83 -8.45 0.28
N ILE A 35 4.26 -8.14 1.45
CA ILE A 35 3.91 -6.77 1.84
C ILE A 35 4.51 -6.42 3.20
N ALA A 36 5.11 -5.24 3.30
CA ALA A 36 5.53 -4.69 4.57
C ALA A 36 4.42 -3.78 5.13
N VAL A 37 4.11 -3.92 6.41
CA VAL A 37 3.16 -3.05 7.12
C VAL A 37 3.95 -2.34 8.21
N SER A 38 4.35 -1.09 7.95
CA SER A 38 5.07 -0.28 8.93
C SER A 38 4.14 0.11 10.07
N PRO A 39 4.62 0.13 11.33
CA PRO A 39 3.89 0.79 12.41
C PRO A 39 3.50 2.20 12.00
N LEU A 40 2.27 2.62 12.31
CA LEU A 40 1.82 3.97 11.97
C LEU A 40 2.50 5.00 12.86
N SER A 41 2.95 6.10 12.29
CA SER A 41 3.53 7.21 13.04
C SER A 41 2.44 7.95 13.83
N ILE A 42 2.84 8.52 14.96
CA ILE A 42 1.97 9.31 15.84
C ILE A 42 2.70 10.59 16.16
N ASP A 43 2.08 11.75 15.94
CA ASP A 43 2.64 13.03 16.38
C ASP A 43 2.60 13.16 17.91
N GLU A 44 3.43 14.04 18.44
CA GLU A 44 3.64 14.15 19.89
C GLU A 44 2.38 14.56 20.66
N ASP A 45 1.57 15.46 20.10
CA ASP A 45 0.34 15.92 20.76
C ASP A 45 -0.73 14.81 20.76
N SER A 46 -0.89 14.10 19.67
CA SER A 46 -1.75 12.92 19.59
C SER A 46 -1.30 11.82 20.55
N ARG A 47 0.03 11.62 20.69
CA ARG A 47 0.60 10.65 21.64
C ARG A 47 0.21 10.94 23.07
N LYS A 48 0.29 12.20 23.51
CA LYS A 48 -0.14 12.64 24.84
C LYS A 48 -1.65 12.38 25.05
N ASN A 49 -2.45 12.72 24.05
CA ASN A 49 -3.90 12.48 24.09
C ASN A 49 -4.23 10.98 24.20
N PHE A 50 -3.57 10.12 23.41
CA PHE A 50 -3.76 8.67 23.51
C PHE A 50 -3.39 8.11 24.89
N GLN A 51 -2.31 8.59 25.49
CA GLN A 51 -1.89 8.18 26.82
C GLN A 51 -2.90 8.64 27.90
N ASN A 52 -3.38 9.86 27.80
CA ASN A 52 -4.26 10.45 28.82
C ASN A 52 -5.70 9.93 28.72
N ILE A 53 -6.24 9.85 27.50
CA ILE A 53 -7.66 9.53 27.27
C ILE A 53 -7.85 8.02 27.13
N LEU A 54 -7.07 7.37 26.27
CA LEU A 54 -7.24 5.95 25.96
C LEU A 54 -6.38 5.03 26.84
N LYS A 55 -5.47 5.59 27.64
CA LYS A 55 -4.48 4.84 28.45
C LYS A 55 -3.63 3.88 27.61
N LYS A 56 -3.44 4.20 26.32
CA LYS A 56 -2.70 3.40 25.36
C LYS A 56 -1.45 4.12 24.88
N LYS A 57 -0.32 3.38 24.80
CA LYS A 57 0.98 3.93 24.38
C LYS A 57 1.31 3.63 22.93
N ASN A 58 0.80 2.52 22.40
CA ASN A 58 1.24 1.94 21.12
C ASN A 58 0.12 1.84 20.07
N VAL A 59 -0.78 2.84 20.01
CA VAL A 59 -1.94 2.83 19.11
C VAL A 59 -1.56 2.61 17.65
N GLY A 60 -0.48 3.25 17.18
CA GLY A 60 -0.02 3.08 15.79
C GLY A 60 0.43 1.65 15.46
N SER A 61 1.11 0.98 16.41
CA SER A 61 1.51 -0.42 16.25
C SER A 61 0.32 -1.38 16.36
N GLU A 62 -0.63 -1.10 17.23
CA GLU A 62 -1.86 -1.91 17.36
C GLU A 62 -2.68 -1.87 16.06
N ILE A 63 -2.87 -0.69 15.47
CA ILE A 63 -3.61 -0.55 14.21
C ILE A 63 -2.88 -1.26 13.08
N SER A 64 -1.56 -1.10 12.96
CA SER A 64 -0.79 -1.79 11.92
C SER A 64 -0.83 -3.31 12.07
N LEU A 65 -0.89 -3.84 13.28
CA LEU A 65 -1.05 -5.27 13.53
C LEU A 65 -2.42 -5.78 13.06
N ILE A 66 -3.48 -5.03 13.28
CA ILE A 66 -4.83 -5.37 12.79
C ILE A 66 -4.83 -5.42 11.26
N VAL A 67 -4.24 -4.41 10.61
CA VAL A 67 -4.12 -4.37 9.14
C VAL A 67 -3.33 -5.58 8.63
N GLU A 68 -2.19 -5.88 9.24
CA GLU A 68 -1.34 -7.02 8.91
C GLU A 68 -2.12 -8.34 9.00
N ASN A 69 -2.85 -8.56 10.09
CA ASN A 69 -3.64 -9.77 10.27
C ASN A 69 -4.76 -9.90 9.22
N ASN A 70 -5.45 -8.80 8.90
CA ASN A 70 -6.50 -8.82 7.88
C ASN A 70 -5.93 -9.10 6.48
N LEU A 71 -4.77 -8.54 6.15
CA LEU A 71 -4.07 -8.85 4.90
C LEU A 71 -3.67 -10.33 4.81
N ARG A 72 -3.16 -10.89 5.90
CA ARG A 72 -2.79 -12.32 5.97
C ARG A 72 -4.01 -13.22 5.80
N ILE A 73 -5.11 -12.91 6.48
CA ILE A 73 -6.35 -13.70 6.41
C ILE A 73 -6.96 -13.65 5.00
N SER A 74 -6.77 -12.58 4.24
CA SER A 74 -7.25 -12.49 2.85
C SER A 74 -6.63 -13.53 1.92
N GLY A 75 -5.47 -14.11 2.27
CA GLY A 75 -4.72 -15.03 1.43
C GLY A 75 -4.02 -14.39 0.23
N LEU A 76 -4.26 -13.12 -0.05
CA LEU A 76 -3.69 -12.38 -1.19
C LEU A 76 -2.32 -11.78 -0.86
N PHE A 77 -2.02 -11.58 0.41
CA PHE A 77 -0.80 -10.94 0.88
C PHE A 77 -0.05 -11.82 1.87
N ASN A 78 1.27 -11.70 1.85
CA ASN A 78 2.18 -12.30 2.81
C ASN A 78 2.91 -11.19 3.58
N PRO A 79 2.39 -10.75 4.74
CA PRO A 79 3.03 -9.73 5.56
C PRO A 79 4.40 -10.18 6.04
N LEU A 80 5.41 -9.32 5.84
CA LEU A 80 6.78 -9.55 6.22
C LEU A 80 7.00 -9.31 7.71
N ASN A 81 7.97 -10.03 8.30
CA ASN A 81 8.34 -9.84 9.71
C ASN A 81 8.93 -8.43 9.93
N LYS A 82 8.43 -7.73 10.92
CA LYS A 82 8.87 -6.37 11.28
C LYS A 82 10.32 -6.30 11.74
N ASP A 83 10.86 -7.39 12.27
CA ASP A 83 12.26 -7.49 12.68
C ASP A 83 13.24 -7.34 11.50
N ALA A 84 12.75 -7.58 10.27
CA ALA A 84 13.54 -7.39 9.06
C ALA A 84 13.55 -5.94 8.55
N PHE A 85 12.76 -5.04 9.13
CA PHE A 85 12.64 -3.67 8.64
C PHE A 85 13.89 -2.86 8.94
N LEU A 86 14.50 -2.31 7.87
CA LEU A 86 15.73 -1.53 7.95
C LEU A 86 15.48 -0.03 8.21
N GLN A 87 14.24 0.40 8.03
CA GLN A 87 13.87 1.80 8.14
C GLN A 87 12.89 2.01 9.31
N ALA A 88 13.18 3.01 10.16
CA ALA A 88 12.29 3.37 11.25
C ALA A 88 10.93 3.86 10.75
N PRO A 89 9.83 3.60 11.48
CA PRO A 89 8.47 3.94 11.06
C PRO A 89 8.27 5.43 10.74
N ASP A 90 8.82 6.32 11.55
CA ASP A 90 8.65 7.77 11.36
C ASP A 90 9.26 8.24 10.05
N ILE A 91 10.43 7.69 9.67
CA ILE A 91 11.11 7.99 8.42
C ILE A 91 10.35 7.37 7.23
N ALA A 92 9.93 6.11 7.35
CA ALA A 92 9.17 5.41 6.30
C ALA A 92 7.86 6.12 5.97
N ASN A 93 7.19 6.70 6.97
CA ASN A 93 5.95 7.45 6.78
C ASN A 93 6.14 8.79 6.05
N LEU A 94 7.31 9.42 6.16
CA LEU A 94 7.63 10.64 5.42
C LEU A 94 8.03 10.35 3.98
N LYS A 95 9.09 9.55 3.81
CA LYS A 95 9.63 9.16 2.50
C LYS A 95 10.29 7.79 2.60
N PRO A 96 9.65 6.71 2.13
CA PRO A 96 10.27 5.39 2.11
C PRO A 96 11.52 5.37 1.24
N ARG A 97 12.58 4.75 1.74
CA ARG A 97 13.73 4.38 0.93
C ARG A 97 13.45 3.03 0.28
N PHE A 98 12.99 3.06 -0.95
CA PHE A 98 12.54 1.85 -1.65
C PHE A 98 13.61 0.77 -1.78
N GLU A 99 14.89 1.14 -1.80
CA GLU A 99 16.01 0.20 -1.83
C GLU A 99 16.04 -0.70 -0.60
N ASP A 100 15.84 -0.14 0.60
CA ASP A 100 15.81 -0.89 1.85
C ASP A 100 14.69 -1.93 1.86
N TRP A 101 13.53 -1.55 1.34
CA TRP A 101 12.37 -2.45 1.24
C TRP A 101 12.54 -3.54 0.18
N ASN A 102 13.23 -3.23 -0.92
CA ASN A 102 13.60 -4.21 -1.94
C ASN A 102 14.59 -5.26 -1.41
N LEU A 103 15.53 -4.87 -0.53
CA LEU A 103 16.47 -5.81 0.09
C LEU A 103 15.77 -6.91 0.88
N ILE A 104 14.69 -6.59 1.56
CA ILE A 104 13.86 -7.56 2.30
C ILE A 104 12.78 -8.22 1.41
N LYS A 105 12.85 -8.02 0.08
CA LYS A 105 11.92 -8.59 -0.91
C LYS A 105 10.46 -8.15 -0.75
N ALA A 106 10.21 -6.99 -0.17
CA ALA A 106 8.89 -6.39 -0.18
C ALA A 106 8.49 -6.00 -1.62
N GLN A 107 7.27 -6.28 -2.01
CA GLN A 107 6.69 -5.84 -3.29
C GLN A 107 5.69 -4.70 -3.07
N ALA A 108 5.25 -4.52 -1.84
CA ALA A 108 4.42 -3.40 -1.41
C ALA A 108 4.78 -2.99 0.02
N LEU A 109 4.50 -1.73 0.36
CA LEU A 109 4.67 -1.18 1.69
C LEU A 109 3.43 -0.36 2.05
N ILE A 110 2.88 -0.61 3.22
CA ILE A 110 1.89 0.25 3.86
C ILE A 110 2.59 1.11 4.91
N THR A 111 2.43 2.41 4.79
CA THR A 111 2.80 3.41 5.79
C THR A 111 1.57 4.21 6.19
N GLY A 112 1.65 4.99 7.25
CA GLY A 112 0.54 5.83 7.62
C GLY A 112 0.77 6.60 8.92
N LYS A 113 -0.23 7.37 9.29
CA LYS A 113 -0.22 8.23 10.47
C LYS A 113 -1.52 8.06 11.25
N VAL A 114 -1.41 8.11 12.57
CA VAL A 114 -2.54 8.21 13.48
C VAL A 114 -2.48 9.54 14.20
N SER A 115 -3.59 10.26 14.21
CA SER A 115 -3.71 11.52 14.91
C SER A 115 -5.04 11.61 15.67
N TYR A 116 -5.04 12.45 16.72
CA TYR A 116 -6.24 12.75 17.51
C TYR A 116 -6.61 14.21 17.27
N VAL A 117 -7.70 14.43 16.52
CA VAL A 117 -8.14 15.75 16.09
C VAL A 117 -9.65 15.88 16.35
N ASP A 118 -10.08 16.95 16.99
CA ASP A 118 -11.49 17.24 17.27
C ASP A 118 -12.21 16.06 17.97
N GLU A 119 -11.57 15.51 19.00
CA GLU A 119 -12.08 14.35 19.78
C GLU A 119 -12.29 13.07 18.94
N LYS A 120 -11.67 13.00 17.75
CA LYS A 120 -11.77 11.87 16.84
C LYS A 120 -10.41 11.29 16.52
N LEU A 121 -10.39 9.98 16.35
CA LEU A 121 -9.26 9.26 15.82
C LEU A 121 -9.24 9.40 14.29
N ARG A 122 -8.17 9.97 13.76
CA ARG A 122 -7.91 10.01 12.31
C ARG A 122 -6.79 9.03 12.00
N VAL A 123 -7.05 8.13 11.05
CA VAL A 123 -6.06 7.18 10.55
C VAL A 123 -5.88 7.40 9.06
N GLU A 124 -4.65 7.63 8.64
CA GLU A 124 -4.26 7.82 7.25
C GLU A 124 -3.34 6.70 6.82
N PHE A 125 -3.60 6.11 5.65
CA PHE A 125 -2.76 5.07 5.06
C PHE A 125 -2.23 5.51 3.70
N ARG A 126 -1.03 5.03 3.37
CA ARG A 126 -0.43 5.12 2.04
C ARG A 126 0.07 3.75 1.63
N LEU A 127 -0.31 3.34 0.43
CA LEU A 127 0.17 2.12 -0.19
C LEU A 127 1.22 2.48 -1.25
N TRP A 128 2.39 1.89 -1.13
CA TRP A 128 3.50 2.01 -2.07
C TRP A 128 3.67 0.66 -2.75
N MET A 129 3.61 0.65 -4.08
CA MET A 129 3.87 -0.56 -4.88
C MET A 129 5.26 -0.48 -5.49
N PHE A 130 6.04 -1.55 -5.36
CA PHE A 130 7.38 -1.64 -5.93
C PHE A 130 7.28 -2.37 -7.27
N LEU A 131 7.35 -1.61 -8.35
CA LEU A 131 7.38 -2.19 -9.69
C LEU A 131 8.70 -2.95 -9.87
N GLN A 132 8.64 -4.26 -9.87
CA GLN A 132 9.75 -5.08 -10.30
C GLN A 132 9.83 -5.00 -11.83
N VAL A 133 10.76 -4.19 -12.35
CA VAL A 133 11.11 -4.25 -13.75
C VAL A 133 11.81 -5.60 -13.96
N LYS A 134 11.08 -6.57 -14.52
CA LYS A 134 11.73 -7.79 -15.03
C LYS A 134 12.75 -7.36 -16.10
N LYS A 135 14.03 -7.52 -15.78
CA LYS A 135 15.10 -7.47 -16.78
C LYS A 135 15.04 -8.69 -17.67
#